data_e3feda20d25538e12c08edd610743d08
#
_entry.id   e3feda20d25538e12c08edd610743d08
#
_cell.length_a   1.000
_cell.length_b   1.000
_cell.length_c   1.000
_cell.angle_alpha   90.00
_cell.angle_beta   90.00
_cell.angle_gamma   90.00
#
_symmetry.space_group_name_H-M   'P 1'
#
loop_
_entity.id
_entity.type
_entity.pdbx_description
1 polymer ?
#
loop_
_entity_poly.entity_id
_entity_poly.type
_entity_poly.pdbx_seq_one_letter_code
_entity_poly.pdbx_strand_id
1 'polypeptide(L)'
;CCCCCYVLSCFCYLGDSINKQDYPKNLITIFVVADNCTDNTASIARKHGAICYERFDDLHKTKGFALQYLLERIGEDYGRMSFEGYFIFDADNLLNGNYISKMNDAFDSGEKIITSYRNTKNFDENWIASTYAIHWIRSIRCNHRARSVLRLATNIQGTGFLFASEIVRDGWKYTSL
;
A
#
# COMPACT_ATOMS: atom_id res chain seq x y z
N CYS A 1 -5.29 -4.21 12.50
CA CYS A 1 -5.09 -3.63 11.15
C CYS A 1 -4.11 -4.47 10.36
N CYS A 2 -4.38 -4.71 9.09
CA CYS A 2 -3.52 -5.51 8.25
C CYS A 2 -3.01 -4.73 7.06
N CYS A 3 -1.71 -4.86 6.81
CA CYS A 3 -1.05 -4.25 5.67
C CYS A 3 -0.93 -5.26 4.54
N CYS A 4 -1.45 -4.96 3.37
CA CYS A 4 -1.13 -5.65 2.13
C CYS A 4 -0.09 -4.83 1.37
N CYS A 5 1.03 -5.44 1.02
CA CYS A 5 2.07 -4.80 0.23
C CYS A 5 2.16 -5.47 -1.13
N TYR A 6 2.09 -4.66 -2.17
CA TYR A 6 2.38 -5.09 -3.53
C TYR A 6 3.86 -4.83 -3.83
N VAL A 7 4.59 -5.82 -4.31
CA VAL A 7 6.03 -5.70 -4.54
C VAL A 7 6.40 -6.00 -5.99
N LEU A 8 7.03 -5.03 -6.63
CA LEU A 8 7.88 -5.18 -7.80
C LEU A 8 9.29 -4.78 -7.37
N SER A 9 10.19 -5.73 -7.16
CA SER A 9 11.63 -5.58 -6.91
C SER A 9 12.08 -4.53 -5.86
N CYS A 10 12.45 -4.94 -4.69
CA CYS A 10 13.16 -4.26 -3.58
C CYS A 10 12.39 -4.15 -2.25
N PHE A 11 11.75 -5.22 -1.82
CA PHE A 11 10.96 -5.29 -0.58
C PHE A 11 11.77 -5.04 0.71
N CYS A 12 13.11 -5.19 0.69
CA CYS A 12 13.93 -5.08 1.90
C CYS A 12 13.68 -3.79 2.68
N TYR A 13 13.71 -2.63 2.01
CA TYR A 13 13.55 -1.33 2.68
C TYR A 13 12.15 -1.11 3.22
N LEU A 14 11.12 -1.50 2.46
CA LEU A 14 9.73 -1.40 2.91
C LEU A 14 9.48 -2.33 4.09
N GLY A 15 9.88 -3.60 3.99
CA GLY A 15 9.75 -4.59 5.06
C GLY A 15 10.40 -4.14 6.36
N ASP A 16 11.62 -3.61 6.28
CA ASP A 16 12.33 -3.04 7.43
C ASP A 16 11.59 -1.83 8.01
N SER A 17 11.02 -0.96 7.17
CA SER A 17 10.29 0.22 7.62
C SER A 17 8.95 -0.15 8.28
N ILE A 18 8.28 -1.22 7.83
CA ILE A 18 7.09 -1.76 8.49
C ILE A 18 7.46 -2.39 9.83
N ASN A 19 8.54 -3.15 9.88
CA ASN A 19 9.01 -3.77 11.12
C ASN A 19 9.46 -2.77 12.20
N LYS A 20 9.76 -1.52 11.81
CA LYS A 20 10.15 -0.41 12.70
C LYS A 20 8.99 0.50 13.08
N GLN A 21 7.75 0.18 12.70
CA GLN A 21 6.60 1.00 13.05
C GLN A 21 6.33 0.99 14.56
N ASP A 22 5.95 2.15 15.08
CA ASP A 22 5.42 2.31 16.44
C ASP A 22 3.95 1.87 16.46
N TYR A 23 3.75 0.57 16.30
CA TYR A 23 2.44 -0.09 16.28
C TYR A 23 2.59 -1.56 16.66
N PRO A 24 1.61 -2.18 17.37
CA PRO A 24 1.71 -3.57 17.80
C PRO A 24 1.88 -4.53 16.63
N LYS A 25 2.98 -5.26 16.60
CA LYS A 25 3.34 -6.15 15.47
C LYS A 25 2.36 -7.30 15.25
N ASN A 26 1.72 -7.77 16.30
CA ASN A 26 0.69 -8.81 16.24
C ASN A 26 -0.60 -8.36 15.54
N LEU A 27 -0.78 -7.06 15.34
CA LEU A 27 -1.91 -6.47 14.59
C LEU A 27 -1.56 -6.17 13.12
N ILE A 28 -0.33 -6.45 12.69
CA ILE A 28 0.12 -6.23 11.33
C ILE A 28 0.40 -7.58 10.66
N THR A 29 -0.24 -7.85 9.55
CA THR A 29 0.12 -8.97 8.67
C THR A 29 0.57 -8.43 7.33
N ILE A 30 1.74 -8.87 6.87
CA ILE A 30 2.32 -8.41 5.62
C ILE A 30 2.06 -9.46 4.54
N PHE A 31 1.34 -9.08 3.51
CA PHE A 31 1.13 -9.89 2.32
C PHE A 31 1.90 -9.31 1.14
N VAL A 32 2.53 -10.15 0.36
CA VAL A 32 3.31 -9.77 -0.81
C VAL A 32 2.87 -10.60 -2.00
N VAL A 33 2.71 -9.98 -3.15
CA VAL A 33 2.62 -10.70 -4.42
C VAL A 33 3.89 -10.47 -5.24
N ALA A 34 4.60 -11.56 -5.53
CA ALA A 34 5.72 -11.57 -6.45
C ALA A 34 5.16 -11.87 -7.85
N ASP A 35 4.90 -10.80 -8.63
CA ASP A 35 4.26 -10.89 -9.94
C ASP A 35 5.32 -11.02 -11.05
N ASN A 36 5.35 -12.17 -11.71
CA ASN A 36 6.31 -12.53 -12.75
C ASN A 36 7.79 -12.36 -12.33
N CYS A 37 8.08 -12.56 -11.03
CA CYS A 37 9.44 -12.49 -10.51
C CYS A 37 10.16 -13.82 -10.74
N THR A 38 11.33 -13.78 -11.41
CA THR A 38 12.22 -14.93 -11.62
C THR A 38 13.44 -14.89 -10.70
N ASP A 39 13.53 -13.86 -9.85
CA ASP A 39 14.61 -13.60 -8.91
C ASP A 39 14.26 -14.04 -7.47
N ASN A 40 15.13 -13.70 -6.53
CA ASN A 40 14.96 -14.06 -5.12
C ASN A 40 13.91 -13.21 -4.36
N THR A 41 13.07 -12.43 -5.05
CA THR A 41 12.11 -11.51 -4.42
C THR A 41 11.20 -12.22 -3.43
N ALA A 42 10.62 -13.37 -3.80
CA ALA A 42 9.72 -14.12 -2.92
C ALA A 42 10.44 -14.63 -1.65
N SER A 43 11.68 -15.13 -1.79
CA SER A 43 12.45 -15.63 -0.64
C SER A 43 12.85 -14.49 0.31
N ILE A 44 13.18 -13.33 -0.23
CA ILE A 44 13.49 -12.13 0.55
C ILE A 44 12.25 -11.65 1.32
N ALA A 45 11.10 -11.59 0.68
CA ALA A 45 9.85 -11.21 1.35
C ALA A 45 9.54 -12.13 2.54
N ARG A 46 9.65 -13.45 2.35
CA ARG A 46 9.44 -14.43 3.43
C ARG A 46 10.45 -14.28 4.58
N LYS A 47 11.71 -13.94 4.29
CA LYS A 47 12.72 -13.67 5.34
C LYS A 47 12.37 -12.45 6.20
N HIS A 48 11.68 -11.46 5.67
CA HIS A 48 11.18 -10.30 6.40
C HIS A 48 9.83 -10.55 7.11
N GLY A 49 9.37 -11.82 7.15
CA GLY A 49 8.14 -12.20 7.85
C GLY A 49 6.86 -11.98 7.04
N ALA A 50 6.96 -11.74 5.73
CA ALA A 50 5.81 -11.59 4.87
C ALA A 50 5.29 -12.93 4.35
N ILE A 51 3.96 -13.02 4.21
CA ILE A 51 3.29 -14.10 3.48
C ILE A 51 3.35 -13.73 2.00
N CYS A 52 4.11 -14.52 1.22
CA CYS A 52 4.37 -14.19 -0.18
C CYS A 52 3.68 -15.19 -1.12
N TYR A 53 2.84 -14.65 -1.99
CA TYR A 53 2.24 -15.37 -3.11
C TYR A 53 2.99 -15.06 -4.40
N GLU A 54 3.29 -16.09 -5.16
CA GLU A 54 3.94 -15.97 -6.47
C GLU A 54 2.87 -16.09 -7.56
N ARG A 55 2.87 -15.15 -8.50
CA ARG A 55 1.96 -15.10 -9.64
C ARG A 55 2.76 -15.04 -10.93
N PHE A 56 2.42 -15.91 -11.87
CA PHE A 56 2.97 -15.92 -13.21
C PHE A 56 1.83 -15.81 -14.22
N ASP A 57 1.69 -14.65 -14.84
CA ASP A 57 0.66 -14.37 -15.83
C ASP A 57 1.21 -13.39 -16.88
N ASP A 58 1.34 -13.89 -18.11
CA ASP A 58 1.86 -13.10 -19.21
C ASP A 58 0.84 -12.20 -19.90
N LEU A 59 -0.44 -12.45 -19.68
CA LEU A 59 -1.53 -11.72 -20.33
C LEU A 59 -1.96 -10.47 -19.51
N HIS A 60 -1.90 -10.55 -18.18
CA HIS A 60 -2.43 -9.53 -17.29
C HIS A 60 -1.32 -8.96 -16.39
N LYS A 61 -0.39 -8.18 -16.99
CA LYS A 61 0.84 -7.69 -16.33
C LYS A 61 0.67 -6.36 -15.57
N THR A 62 -0.55 -5.94 -15.22
CA THR A 62 -0.72 -4.68 -14.51
C THR A 62 -0.88 -4.87 -13.01
N LYS A 63 -0.51 -3.83 -12.24
CA LYS A 63 -0.67 -3.76 -10.78
C LYS A 63 -2.08 -4.12 -10.32
N GLY A 64 -3.11 -3.71 -11.08
CA GLY A 64 -4.50 -3.98 -10.72
C GLY A 64 -4.82 -5.48 -10.70
N PHE A 65 -4.35 -6.24 -11.69
CA PHE A 65 -4.55 -7.69 -11.72
C PHE A 65 -3.74 -8.42 -10.65
N ALA A 66 -2.53 -7.98 -10.37
CA ALA A 66 -1.74 -8.57 -9.29
C ALA A 66 -2.38 -8.31 -7.91
N LEU A 67 -2.96 -7.12 -7.71
CA LEU A 67 -3.70 -6.79 -6.50
C LEU A 67 -5.01 -7.60 -6.40
N GLN A 68 -5.72 -7.77 -7.51
CA GLN A 68 -6.89 -8.64 -7.56
C GLN A 68 -6.54 -10.07 -7.14
N TYR A 69 -5.51 -10.64 -7.74
CA TYR A 69 -5.02 -11.98 -7.39
C TYR A 69 -4.66 -12.09 -5.91
N LEU A 70 -3.93 -11.11 -5.36
CA LEU A 70 -3.53 -11.11 -3.96
C LEU A 70 -4.75 -11.09 -3.03
N LEU A 71 -5.74 -10.24 -3.29
CA LEU A 71 -6.95 -10.14 -2.47
C LEU A 71 -7.84 -11.38 -2.60
N GLU A 72 -7.83 -12.06 -3.76
CA GLU A 72 -8.50 -13.35 -3.94
C GLU A 72 -7.83 -14.42 -3.07
N ARG A 73 -6.49 -14.52 -3.09
CA ARG A 73 -5.75 -15.46 -2.25
C ARG A 73 -5.93 -15.20 -0.76
N ILE A 74 -5.88 -13.95 -0.32
CA ILE A 74 -6.17 -13.60 1.07
C ILE A 74 -7.60 -14.00 1.43
N GLY A 75 -8.55 -13.83 0.51
CA GLY A 75 -9.94 -14.23 0.72
C GLY A 75 -10.12 -15.75 0.89
N GLU A 76 -9.37 -16.53 0.13
CA GLU A 76 -9.39 -18.00 0.20
C GLU A 76 -8.73 -18.52 1.49
N ASP A 77 -7.55 -17.98 1.85
CA ASP A 77 -6.75 -18.55 2.95
C ASP A 77 -7.15 -18.00 4.33
N TYR A 78 -7.60 -16.74 4.42
CA TYR A 78 -7.87 -16.06 5.69
C TYR A 78 -9.28 -15.50 5.80
N GLY A 79 -9.97 -15.31 4.68
CA GLY A 79 -11.22 -14.54 4.63
C GLY A 79 -10.97 -13.03 4.53
N ARG A 80 -11.60 -12.37 3.53
CA ARG A 80 -11.40 -10.92 3.28
C ARG A 80 -11.80 -10.03 4.44
N MET A 81 -12.73 -10.48 5.25
CA MET A 81 -13.27 -9.73 6.40
C MET A 81 -12.54 -10.05 7.72
N SER A 82 -11.51 -10.89 7.70
CA SER A 82 -10.70 -11.19 8.89
C SER A 82 -9.78 -10.04 9.30
N PHE A 83 -9.63 -9.07 8.44
CA PHE A 83 -8.84 -7.87 8.65
C PHE A 83 -9.74 -6.64 8.64
N GLU A 84 -9.46 -5.64 9.48
CA GLU A 84 -10.27 -4.43 9.56
C GLU A 84 -10.02 -3.51 8.36
N GLY A 85 -8.77 -3.42 7.90
CA GLY A 85 -8.39 -2.61 6.77
C GLY A 85 -7.14 -3.11 6.05
N TYR A 86 -6.95 -2.62 4.85
CA TYR A 86 -5.87 -2.99 3.96
C TYR A 86 -5.06 -1.75 3.55
N PHE A 87 -3.75 -1.82 3.78
CA PHE A 87 -2.80 -0.85 3.24
C PHE A 87 -2.24 -1.36 1.92
N ILE A 88 -2.10 -0.46 0.95
CA ILE A 88 -1.43 -0.76 -0.32
C ILE A 88 -0.16 0.06 -0.43
N PHE A 89 0.97 -0.63 -0.59
CA PHE A 89 2.29 -0.03 -0.78
C PHE A 89 2.98 -0.58 -2.01
N ASP A 90 3.75 0.27 -2.67
CA ASP A 90 4.76 -0.16 -3.63
C ASP A 90 6.05 -0.54 -2.87
N ALA A 91 6.82 -1.48 -3.42
CA ALA A 91 8.01 -2.01 -2.78
C ALA A 91 9.10 -0.98 -2.47
N ASP A 92 9.10 0.11 -3.22
CA ASP A 92 10.05 1.22 -3.08
C ASP A 92 9.65 2.26 -2.04
N ASN A 93 8.50 2.09 -1.38
CA ASN A 93 8.05 3.02 -0.35
C ASN A 93 8.88 2.86 0.93
N LEU A 94 9.09 3.99 1.62
CA LEU A 94 9.61 4.04 2.98
C LEU A 94 8.59 4.71 3.90
N LEU A 95 8.28 4.06 5.01
CA LEU A 95 7.32 4.55 5.97
C LEU A 95 8.02 5.29 7.10
N ASN A 96 7.44 6.40 7.52
CA ASN A 96 7.84 7.04 8.77
C ASN A 96 7.44 6.14 9.95
N GLY A 97 8.21 6.11 11.03
CA GLY A 97 8.01 5.20 12.17
C GLY A 97 6.62 5.24 12.81
N ASN A 98 5.90 6.35 12.72
CA ASN A 98 4.54 6.52 13.25
C ASN A 98 3.45 6.51 12.15
N TYR A 99 3.77 6.01 10.97
CA TYR A 99 2.85 6.07 9.83
C TYR A 99 1.58 5.24 10.07
N ILE A 100 1.72 3.99 10.47
CA ILE A 100 0.58 3.08 10.69
C ILE A 100 -0.28 3.58 11.84
N SER A 101 0.32 4.02 12.94
CA SER A 101 -0.41 4.57 14.08
C SER A 101 -1.29 5.76 13.68
N LYS A 102 -0.74 6.75 12.95
CA LYS A 102 -1.51 7.90 12.48
C LYS A 102 -2.60 7.57 11.47
N MET A 103 -2.35 6.60 10.60
CA MET A 103 -3.38 6.14 9.67
C MET A 103 -4.50 5.40 10.41
N ASN A 104 -4.16 4.64 11.45
CA ASN A 104 -5.13 3.99 12.33
C ASN A 104 -5.99 5.00 13.09
N ASP A 105 -5.40 6.07 13.63
CA ASP A 105 -6.16 7.15 14.29
C ASP A 105 -7.22 7.75 13.36
N ALA A 106 -6.86 7.97 12.10
CA ALA A 106 -7.81 8.44 11.09
C ALA A 106 -8.86 7.38 10.73
N PHE A 107 -8.49 6.10 10.69
CA PHE A 107 -9.41 5.00 10.45
C PHE A 107 -10.41 4.83 11.58
N ASP A 108 -9.98 4.94 12.83
CA ASP A 108 -10.81 4.87 14.02
C ASP A 108 -11.79 6.08 14.12
N SER A 109 -11.51 7.19 13.43
CA SER A 109 -12.46 8.31 13.31
C SER A 109 -13.63 8.03 12.35
N GLY A 110 -13.65 6.84 11.70
CA GLY A 110 -14.75 6.36 10.84
C GLY A 110 -14.51 6.54 9.35
N GLU A 111 -13.32 6.98 8.95
CA GLU A 111 -12.98 7.13 7.54
C GLU A 111 -12.70 5.76 6.90
N LYS A 112 -13.35 5.47 5.76
CA LYS A 112 -13.24 4.17 5.09
C LYS A 112 -12.12 4.07 4.07
N ILE A 113 -11.69 5.21 3.52
CA ILE A 113 -10.59 5.31 2.56
C ILE A 113 -9.73 6.50 2.96
N ILE A 114 -8.46 6.24 3.22
CA ILE A 114 -7.52 7.25 3.73
C ILE A 114 -6.29 7.25 2.83
N THR A 115 -5.90 8.42 2.36
CA THR A 115 -4.64 8.63 1.65
C THR A 115 -3.67 9.40 2.52
N SER A 116 -2.38 9.16 2.34
CA SER A 116 -1.34 9.79 3.15
C SER A 116 -0.57 10.87 2.41
N TYR A 117 0.17 11.67 3.19
CA TYR A 117 1.18 12.57 2.67
C TYR A 117 2.36 11.76 2.12
N ARG A 118 2.86 12.17 0.96
CA ARG A 118 4.06 11.61 0.34
C ARG A 118 5.13 12.67 0.16
N ASN A 119 6.36 12.22 0.28
CA ASN A 119 7.53 13.03 -0.05
C ASN A 119 8.51 12.20 -0.89
N THR A 120 9.33 12.85 -1.66
CA THR A 120 10.39 12.23 -2.46
C THR A 120 11.61 11.99 -1.56
N LYS A 121 12.21 10.79 -1.62
CA LYS A 121 13.36 10.41 -0.81
C LYS A 121 14.60 11.22 -1.14
N ASN A 122 14.74 11.62 -2.39
CA ASN A 122 15.93 12.18 -3.02
C ASN A 122 15.69 13.62 -3.53
N PHE A 123 15.04 14.45 -2.70
CA PHE A 123 14.69 15.82 -3.06
C PHE A 123 15.88 16.62 -3.57
N ASP A 124 17.05 16.45 -2.96
CA ASP A 124 18.26 17.26 -3.21
C ASP A 124 19.18 16.72 -4.31
N GLU A 125 18.88 15.54 -4.89
CA GLU A 125 19.75 14.90 -5.86
C GLU A 125 19.78 15.61 -7.22
N ASN A 126 18.63 16.09 -7.67
CA ASN A 126 18.53 16.80 -8.96
C ASN A 126 17.20 17.57 -9.07
N TRP A 127 17.15 18.49 -10.04
CA TRP A 127 16.01 19.37 -10.27
C TRP A 127 14.71 18.60 -10.64
N ILE A 128 14.83 17.43 -11.27
CA ILE A 128 13.67 16.58 -11.61
C ILE A 128 13.03 16.02 -10.34
N ALA A 129 13.84 15.47 -9.43
CA ALA A 129 13.38 14.97 -8.14
C ALA A 129 12.73 16.08 -7.30
N SER A 130 13.33 17.27 -7.28
CA SER A 130 12.76 18.45 -6.61
C SER A 130 11.42 18.86 -7.21
N THR A 131 11.29 18.87 -8.54
CA THR A 131 10.03 19.20 -9.23
C THR A 131 8.92 18.19 -8.91
N TYR A 132 9.23 16.89 -8.89
CA TYR A 132 8.30 15.85 -8.47
C TYR A 132 7.85 16.05 -7.02
N ALA A 133 8.76 16.33 -6.11
CA ALA A 133 8.44 16.59 -4.71
C ALA A 133 7.49 17.79 -4.57
N ILE A 134 7.74 18.89 -5.27
CA ILE A 134 6.86 20.08 -5.28
C ILE A 134 5.49 19.73 -5.83
N HIS A 135 5.41 18.94 -6.91
CA HIS A 135 4.16 18.46 -7.48
C HIS A 135 3.33 17.69 -6.44
N TRP A 136 3.95 16.76 -5.69
CA TRP A 136 3.28 16.00 -4.65
C TRP A 136 2.82 16.87 -3.48
N ILE A 137 3.69 17.78 -3.01
CA ILE A 137 3.36 18.72 -1.93
C ILE A 137 2.16 19.57 -2.31
N ARG A 138 2.15 20.14 -3.52
CA ARG A 138 1.02 20.93 -4.03
C ARG A 138 -0.26 20.10 -4.13
N SER A 139 -0.17 18.92 -4.72
CA SER A 139 -1.34 18.03 -4.86
C SER A 139 -1.97 17.71 -3.51
N ILE A 140 -1.16 17.34 -2.53
CA ILE A 140 -1.64 16.91 -1.22
C ILE A 140 -2.10 18.11 -0.38
N ARG A 141 -1.28 19.14 -0.25
CA ARG A 141 -1.59 20.29 0.62
C ARG A 141 -2.69 21.18 0.08
N CYS A 142 -2.71 21.43 -1.22
CA CYS A 142 -3.70 22.32 -1.81
C CYS A 142 -4.97 21.57 -2.23
N ASN A 143 -4.84 20.51 -3.05
CA ASN A 143 -6.01 19.84 -3.62
C ASN A 143 -6.66 18.86 -2.64
N HIS A 144 -5.91 17.89 -2.12
CA HIS A 144 -6.49 16.84 -1.29
C HIS A 144 -6.99 17.38 0.04
N ARG A 145 -6.19 18.25 0.71
CA ARG A 145 -6.61 18.85 1.98
C ARG A 145 -7.84 19.74 1.82
N ALA A 146 -7.89 20.57 0.79
CA ALA A 146 -9.08 21.42 0.55
C ALA A 146 -10.33 20.56 0.28
N ARG A 147 -10.20 19.52 -0.55
CA ARG A 147 -11.31 18.59 -0.83
C ARG A 147 -11.75 17.83 0.42
N SER A 148 -10.82 17.38 1.24
CA SER A 148 -11.11 16.69 2.51
C SER A 148 -11.89 17.60 3.48
N VAL A 149 -11.45 18.86 3.66
CA VAL A 149 -12.17 19.84 4.50
C VAL A 149 -13.59 20.11 3.99
N LEU A 150 -13.76 20.14 2.65
CA LEU A 150 -15.06 20.31 2.00
C LEU A 150 -15.88 19.00 1.91
N ARG A 151 -15.40 17.90 2.47
CA ARG A 151 -15.97 16.54 2.38
C ARG A 151 -16.23 16.08 0.93
N LEU A 152 -15.37 16.48 0.01
CA LEU A 152 -15.38 16.05 -1.38
C LEU A 152 -14.45 14.85 -1.57
N ALA A 153 -14.78 13.98 -2.53
CA ALA A 153 -13.92 12.84 -2.88
C ALA A 153 -12.51 13.30 -3.28
N THR A 154 -11.49 12.63 -2.77
CA THR A 154 -10.08 12.84 -3.11
C THR A 154 -9.58 11.73 -4.02
N ASN A 155 -8.50 11.97 -4.75
CA ASN A 155 -7.89 10.96 -5.62
C ASN A 155 -7.02 10.00 -4.80
N ILE A 156 -7.18 8.70 -5.05
CA ILE A 156 -6.27 7.68 -4.53
C ILE A 156 -5.08 7.58 -5.50
N GLN A 157 -3.88 7.78 -4.97
CA GLN A 157 -2.65 7.85 -5.77
C GLN A 157 -1.89 6.53 -5.74
N GLY A 158 -2.47 5.45 -6.18
CA GLY A 158 -1.82 4.17 -6.48
C GLY A 158 -1.05 3.45 -5.35
N THR A 159 -0.52 4.14 -4.34
CA THR A 159 0.23 3.57 -3.22
C THR A 159 0.10 4.43 -1.95
N GLY A 160 0.38 3.88 -0.77
CA GLY A 160 0.32 4.60 0.50
C GLY A 160 -1.10 5.01 0.89
N PHE A 161 -2.08 4.13 0.71
CA PHE A 161 -3.45 4.36 1.12
C PHE A 161 -3.99 3.16 1.92
N LEU A 162 -4.94 3.46 2.78
CA LEU A 162 -5.68 2.49 3.60
C LEU A 162 -7.13 2.47 3.13
N PHE A 163 -7.74 1.30 3.10
CA PHE A 163 -9.18 1.16 2.92
C PHE A 163 -9.75 0.07 3.85
N ALA A 164 -11.01 0.25 4.24
CA ALA A 164 -11.74 -0.70 5.06
C ALA A 164 -12.01 -2.00 4.29
N SER A 165 -11.95 -3.14 4.99
CA SER A 165 -12.18 -4.46 4.39
C SER A 165 -13.57 -4.60 3.74
N GLU A 166 -14.57 -3.87 4.23
CA GLU A 166 -15.92 -3.88 3.65
C GLU A 166 -15.95 -3.47 2.17
N ILE A 167 -14.98 -2.64 1.71
CA ILE A 167 -14.88 -2.19 0.31
C ILE A 167 -14.57 -3.36 -0.63
N VAL A 168 -13.85 -4.37 -0.14
CA VAL A 168 -13.48 -5.56 -0.91
C VAL A 168 -14.29 -6.81 -0.56
N ARG A 169 -15.40 -6.63 0.17
CA ARG A 169 -16.29 -7.74 0.57
C ARG A 169 -16.70 -8.62 -0.61
N ASP A 170 -17.13 -7.99 -1.69
CA ASP A 170 -17.61 -8.65 -2.92
C ASP A 170 -16.48 -8.90 -3.95
N GLY A 171 -15.23 -8.73 -3.53
CA GLY A 171 -14.04 -8.87 -4.34
C GLY A 171 -13.52 -7.55 -4.92
N TRP A 172 -12.31 -7.61 -5.43
CA TRP A 172 -11.67 -6.50 -6.14
C TRP A 172 -11.85 -6.74 -7.64
N LYS A 173 -12.60 -5.87 -8.32
CA LYS A 173 -12.75 -5.92 -9.78
C LYS A 173 -11.88 -4.85 -10.41
N TYR A 174 -10.82 -5.29 -11.08
CA TYR A 174 -9.99 -4.39 -11.87
C TYR A 174 -10.50 -4.34 -13.31
N THR A 175 -10.83 -3.15 -13.79
CA THR A 175 -11.13 -2.90 -15.20
C THR A 175 -10.02 -2.02 -15.77
N SER A 176 -9.25 -2.54 -16.71
CA SER A 176 -8.38 -1.71 -17.56
C SER A 176 -9.26 -0.97 -18.57
N LEU A 177 -9.18 0.33 -18.61
CA LEU A 177 -9.68 1.14 -19.72
C LEU A 177 -8.72 1.05 -20.90
#